data_288fd0a22107d0bd77426ce0037c1db0
#
_entry.id   288fd0a22107d0bd77426ce0037c1db0
#
_cell.length_a   1.000
_cell.length_b   1.000
_cell.length_c   1.000
_cell.angle_alpha   90.00
_cell.angle_beta   90.00
_cell.angle_gamma   90.00
#
_symmetry.space_group_name_H-M   'P 1'
#
loop_
_entity.id
_entity.type
_entity.pdbx_description
1 polymer ?
#
loop_
_entity_poly.entity_id
_entity_poly.type
_entity_poly.pdbx_seq_one_letter_code
_entity_poly.pdbx_strand_id
1 'polypeptide(L)'
;MTRAGARPASSRVFVARLVDTTVFDPIGDPVGKVHDVIVLIRMRGDPRAVGFVIDVSGRRRVFLPLSRVTAINPGQVITTGLVNIRRFEQRKAETLVVGELLDRVVTLRDGSGRVTIRDVAIEPDRNKDWKVTRLFVQRASSGPLGLRRGETLMVRPEEVSGLA
;
A
#
# COMPACT_ATOMS: atom_id res chain seq x y z
N MET A 1 28.39 18.61 -11.68
CA MET A 1 28.11 17.54 -11.78
C MET A 1 26.91 17.16 -11.26
N THR A 2 26.22 16.61 -11.86
CA THR A 2 25.03 16.34 -11.45
C THR A 2 25.11 15.20 -10.61
N ARG A 3 24.38 15.14 -9.71
CA ARG A 3 24.26 14.14 -8.93
C ARG A 3 23.42 13.29 -9.54
N ALA A 4 23.61 13.08 -10.69
CA ALA A 4 22.69 12.33 -11.44
C ALA A 4 22.19 11.17 -10.71
N GLY A 5 22.92 10.70 -9.86
CA GLY A 5 22.41 9.58 -9.20
C GLY A 5 21.64 9.90 -7.99
N ALA A 6 21.46 11.13 -7.78
CA ALA A 6 20.86 11.50 -6.58
C ALA A 6 19.42 11.26 -6.50
N ARG A 7 18.85 10.51 -7.34
CA ARG A 7 17.46 10.21 -7.18
C ARG A 7 17.32 9.51 -5.85
N PRO A 8 16.22 9.64 -5.21
CA PRO A 8 15.98 8.97 -3.95
C PRO A 8 16.31 7.51 -4.08
N ALA A 9 16.91 6.98 -3.07
CA ALA A 9 17.24 5.59 -3.06
C ALA A 9 16.04 4.75 -3.42
N SER A 10 14.87 5.18 -3.05
CA SER A 10 13.67 4.44 -3.39
C SER A 10 12.45 5.31 -3.22
N SER A 11 11.57 5.27 -4.21
CA SER A 11 10.27 5.87 -4.06
C SER A 11 9.29 4.84 -3.51
N ARG A 12 9.77 3.64 -3.20
CA ARG A 12 8.94 2.55 -2.71
C ARG A 12 8.47 2.82 -1.30
N VAL A 13 7.18 2.65 -1.08
CA VAL A 13 6.58 2.84 0.23
C VAL A 13 5.85 1.57 0.62
N PHE A 14 6.15 1.05 1.80
CA PHE A 14 5.45 -0.12 2.32
C PHE A 14 4.23 0.32 3.11
N VAL A 15 3.10 -0.32 2.85
CA VAL A 15 1.83 0.06 3.47
C VAL A 15 1.88 -0.05 4.99
N ALA A 16 2.57 -1.05 5.54
CA ALA A 16 2.67 -1.18 6.99
C ALA A 16 3.28 0.06 7.65
N ARG A 17 4.15 0.78 6.93
CA ARG A 17 4.74 2.00 7.47
C ARG A 17 3.87 3.23 7.27
N LEU A 18 2.89 3.15 6.38
CA LEU A 18 1.96 4.24 6.16
C LEU A 18 0.84 4.28 7.18
N VAL A 19 0.43 3.12 7.67
CA VAL A 19 -0.69 3.05 8.61
C VAL A 19 -0.36 3.85 9.86
N ASP A 20 -1.33 4.64 10.31
CA ASP A 20 -1.22 5.57 11.46
C ASP A 20 -0.27 6.75 11.24
N THR A 21 0.27 6.91 10.04
CA THR A 21 1.07 8.08 9.71
C THR A 21 0.18 9.32 9.68
N THR A 22 0.64 10.40 10.28
CA THR A 22 -0.11 11.66 10.28
C THR A 22 -0.09 12.30 8.90
N VAL A 23 -1.26 12.80 8.49
CA VAL A 23 -1.42 13.55 7.26
C VAL A 23 -1.49 15.02 7.59
N PHE A 24 -0.66 15.83 6.91
CA PHE A 24 -0.57 17.26 7.12
C PHE A 24 -1.04 18.01 5.88
N ASP A 25 -1.68 19.16 6.11
CA ASP A 25 -2.05 20.05 5.02
C ASP A 25 -0.84 20.89 4.59
N PRO A 26 -0.97 21.77 3.58
CA PRO A 26 0.17 22.53 3.08
C PRO A 26 0.80 23.48 4.09
N ILE A 27 0.05 23.93 5.10
CA ILE A 27 0.59 24.82 6.10
C ILE A 27 1.14 24.08 7.32
N GLY A 28 1.10 22.76 7.29
CA GLY A 28 1.69 21.96 8.35
C GLY A 28 0.75 21.55 9.46
N ASP A 29 -0.56 21.78 9.30
CA ASP A 29 -1.51 21.35 10.31
C ASP A 29 -1.88 19.87 10.09
N PRO A 30 -1.97 19.07 11.19
CA PRO A 30 -2.39 17.70 11.05
C PRO A 30 -3.89 17.63 10.76
N VAL A 31 -4.25 16.87 9.74
CA VAL A 31 -5.65 16.76 9.33
C VAL A 31 -6.21 15.34 9.46
N GLY A 32 -5.39 14.37 9.79
CA GLY A 32 -5.84 13.01 9.98
C GLY A 32 -4.69 12.03 10.01
N LYS A 33 -5.04 10.74 9.99
CA LYS A 33 -4.05 9.66 9.95
C LYS A 33 -4.45 8.64 8.90
N VAL A 34 -3.46 8.03 8.27
CA VAL A 34 -3.71 6.99 7.27
C VAL A 34 -4.27 5.75 7.97
N HIS A 35 -5.43 5.31 7.53
CA HIS A 35 -6.08 4.11 8.05
C HIS A 35 -5.84 2.91 7.13
N ASP A 36 -5.89 3.11 5.83
CA ASP A 36 -5.72 2.04 4.86
C ASP A 36 -5.33 2.63 3.50
N VAL A 37 -4.93 1.78 2.59
CA VAL A 37 -4.61 2.14 1.21
C VAL A 37 -5.59 1.41 0.30
N ILE A 38 -6.14 2.14 -0.67
CA ILE A 38 -7.12 1.60 -1.61
C ILE A 38 -6.43 1.29 -2.91
N VAL A 39 -6.60 0.06 -3.39
CA VAL A 39 -6.04 -0.37 -4.66
C VAL A 39 -7.12 -0.94 -5.57
N LEU A 40 -6.86 -0.89 -6.87
CA LEU A 40 -7.70 -1.52 -7.88
C LEU A 40 -6.89 -2.67 -8.46
N ILE A 41 -7.40 -3.89 -8.29
CA ILE A 41 -6.74 -5.07 -8.82
C ILE A 41 -7.18 -5.27 -10.26
N ARG A 42 -6.22 -5.41 -11.15
CA ARG A 42 -6.50 -5.53 -12.58
C ARG A 42 -6.23 -6.94 -13.06
N MET A 43 -6.88 -7.32 -14.14
CA MET A 43 -6.63 -8.62 -14.75
C MET A 43 -5.23 -8.64 -15.39
N ARG A 44 -4.76 -7.50 -15.84
CA ARG A 44 -3.43 -7.37 -16.43
C ARG A 44 -2.74 -6.15 -15.84
N GLY A 45 -1.44 -6.28 -15.67
CA GLY A 45 -0.63 -5.21 -15.12
C GLY A 45 -0.71 -5.16 -13.61
N ASP A 46 0.11 -4.32 -13.04
CA ASP A 46 0.16 -4.18 -11.59
C ASP A 46 -1.11 -3.53 -11.07
N PRO A 47 -1.56 -3.91 -9.87
CA PRO A 47 -2.67 -3.21 -9.23
C PRO A 47 -2.33 -1.73 -9.08
N ARG A 48 -3.35 -0.88 -9.21
CA ARG A 48 -3.16 0.55 -9.09
C ARG A 48 -3.57 1.01 -7.70
N ALA A 49 -2.70 1.77 -7.04
CA ALA A 49 -3.06 2.41 -5.78
C ALA A 49 -3.73 3.75 -6.11
N VAL A 50 -4.92 3.97 -5.61
CA VAL A 50 -5.71 5.14 -6.00
C VAL A 50 -5.91 6.16 -4.88
N GLY A 51 -5.74 5.76 -3.64
CA GLY A 51 -5.92 6.70 -2.54
C GLY A 51 -5.74 6.07 -1.19
N PHE A 52 -5.90 6.90 -0.18
CA PHE A 52 -5.84 6.48 1.21
C PHE A 52 -7.19 6.66 1.86
N VAL A 53 -7.49 5.79 2.82
CA VAL A 53 -8.57 6.02 3.76
C VAL A 53 -7.94 6.75 4.93
N ILE A 54 -8.44 7.94 5.24
CA ILE A 54 -7.89 8.79 6.29
C ILE A 54 -8.89 8.86 7.45
N ASP A 55 -8.41 8.59 8.65
CA ASP A 55 -9.20 8.83 9.85
C ASP A 55 -9.07 10.30 10.21
N VAL A 56 -10.19 10.99 10.25
CA VAL A 56 -10.23 12.41 10.65
C VAL A 56 -11.00 12.54 11.96
N SER A 57 -10.95 13.72 12.57
CA SER A 57 -11.63 13.91 13.84
C SER A 57 -13.13 13.62 13.70
N GLY A 58 -13.79 13.25 14.80
CA GLY A 58 -15.20 12.92 14.78
C GLY A 58 -15.49 11.50 14.33
N ARG A 59 -14.50 10.62 14.36
CA ARG A 59 -14.65 9.22 13.97
C ARG A 59 -15.12 9.05 12.53
N ARG A 60 -14.71 9.98 11.67
CA ARG A 60 -15.07 9.90 10.26
C ARG A 60 -13.90 9.40 9.46
N ARG A 61 -14.19 8.72 8.37
CA ARG A 61 -13.18 8.28 7.41
C ARG A 61 -13.48 8.93 6.08
N VAL A 62 -12.44 9.46 5.48
CA VAL A 62 -12.56 10.14 4.18
C VAL A 62 -11.62 9.49 3.18
N PHE A 63 -11.93 9.66 1.90
CA PHE A 63 -11.09 9.17 0.83
C PHE A 63 -10.16 10.28 0.39
N LEU A 64 -8.85 10.04 0.47
CA LEU A 64 -7.85 10.98 -0.02
C LEU A 64 -7.23 10.41 -1.29
N PRO A 65 -7.57 10.99 -2.47
CA PRO A 65 -6.96 10.52 -3.72
C PRO A 65 -5.45 10.72 -3.69
N LEU A 66 -4.69 9.80 -4.25
CA LEU A 66 -3.24 9.96 -4.32
C LEU A 66 -2.84 11.17 -5.16
N SER A 67 -3.72 11.63 -6.06
CA SER A 67 -3.46 12.86 -6.80
C SER A 67 -3.39 14.10 -5.92
N ARG A 68 -3.90 14.03 -4.70
CA ARG A 68 -3.81 15.14 -3.75
C ARG A 68 -2.71 14.94 -2.71
N VAL A 69 -1.89 13.91 -2.85
CA VAL A 69 -0.75 13.67 -1.97
C VAL A 69 0.47 14.23 -2.65
N THR A 70 1.14 15.18 -2.02
CA THR A 70 2.29 15.84 -2.60
C THR A 70 3.61 15.25 -2.13
N ALA A 71 3.62 14.61 -0.97
CA ALA A 71 4.83 13.96 -0.48
C ALA A 71 4.48 12.86 0.53
N ILE A 72 5.28 11.80 0.51
CA ILE A 72 5.22 10.73 1.49
C ILE A 72 6.63 10.61 2.03
N ASN A 73 6.80 10.99 3.29
CA ASN A 73 8.08 10.94 3.97
C ASN A 73 7.97 10.02 5.19
N PRO A 74 9.07 9.58 5.76
CA PRO A 74 9.00 8.82 7.00
C PRO A 74 8.21 9.61 8.06
N GLY A 75 7.12 9.01 8.53
CA GLY A 75 6.32 9.63 9.59
C GLY A 75 5.37 10.72 9.16
N GLN A 76 5.28 11.04 7.87
CA GLN A 76 4.34 12.08 7.44
C GLN A 76 3.88 11.92 6.00
N VAL A 77 2.63 12.26 5.78
CA VAL A 77 2.05 12.36 4.45
C VAL A 77 1.59 13.81 4.29
N ILE A 78 1.92 14.44 3.19
CA ILE A 78 1.53 15.83 2.95
C ILE A 78 0.52 15.85 1.82
N THR A 79 -0.61 16.53 2.05
CA THR A 79 -1.66 16.64 1.05
C THR A 79 -1.88 18.09 0.65
N THR A 80 -2.51 18.32 -0.49
CA THR A 80 -2.94 19.65 -0.91
C THR A 80 -4.13 20.14 -0.08
N GLY A 81 -4.72 19.29 0.75
CA GLY A 81 -5.83 19.65 1.60
C GLY A 81 -6.99 18.68 1.46
N LEU A 82 -7.96 18.80 2.36
CA LEU A 82 -9.13 17.93 2.37
C LEU A 82 -10.41 18.66 1.93
N VAL A 83 -10.28 19.79 1.27
CA VAL A 83 -11.45 20.52 0.79
C VAL A 83 -12.19 19.68 -0.25
N ASN A 84 -13.51 19.58 -0.09
CA ASN A 84 -14.37 18.80 -0.97
C ASN A 84 -14.01 17.31 -1.02
N ILE A 85 -13.42 16.81 0.06
CA ILE A 85 -13.12 15.40 0.19
C ILE A 85 -14.41 14.64 0.51
N ARG A 86 -14.62 13.55 -0.17
CA ARG A 86 -15.80 12.73 0.09
C ARG A 86 -15.59 11.79 1.26
N ARG A 87 -16.68 11.48 1.95
CA ARG A 87 -16.66 10.45 2.97
C ARG A 87 -16.27 9.14 2.31
N PHE A 88 -15.50 8.32 3.01
CA PHE A 88 -15.09 7.05 2.42
C PHE A 88 -16.25 6.05 2.44
N GLU A 89 -16.54 5.49 1.27
CA GLU A 89 -17.43 4.36 1.10
C GLU A 89 -16.75 3.47 0.09
N GLN A 90 -16.42 2.25 0.49
CA GLN A 90 -15.72 1.34 -0.40
C GLN A 90 -16.59 0.97 -1.60
N ARG A 91 -16.04 1.16 -2.79
CA ARG A 91 -16.72 0.80 -4.02
C ARG A 91 -16.40 -0.64 -4.38
N LYS A 92 -17.24 -1.23 -5.24
CA LYS A 92 -17.13 -2.63 -5.59
C LYS A 92 -15.77 -3.03 -6.16
N ALA A 93 -15.16 -2.18 -6.97
CA ALA A 93 -13.88 -2.49 -7.58
C ALA A 93 -12.68 -2.20 -6.69
N GLU A 94 -12.92 -1.61 -5.53
CA GLU A 94 -11.84 -1.21 -4.62
C GLU A 94 -11.49 -2.31 -3.65
N THR A 95 -10.20 -2.47 -3.38
CA THR A 95 -9.69 -3.41 -2.39
C THR A 95 -8.88 -2.63 -1.36
N LEU A 96 -9.12 -2.92 -0.09
CA LEU A 96 -8.36 -2.32 1.00
C LEU A 96 -7.14 -3.18 1.28
N VAL A 97 -5.97 -2.58 1.34
CA VAL A 97 -4.74 -3.35 1.56
C VAL A 97 -4.74 -3.93 2.98
N VAL A 98 -4.89 -3.09 3.99
CA VAL A 98 -4.86 -3.57 5.38
C VAL A 98 -6.07 -4.44 5.68
N GLY A 99 -7.24 -4.01 5.26
CA GLY A 99 -8.47 -4.72 5.58
C GLY A 99 -8.68 -6.00 4.81
N GLU A 100 -8.14 -6.12 3.60
CA GLU A 100 -8.47 -7.25 2.73
C GLU A 100 -7.28 -8.02 2.15
N LEU A 101 -6.12 -7.38 1.95
CA LEU A 101 -4.97 -8.07 1.36
C LEU A 101 -3.98 -8.61 2.37
N LEU A 102 -3.73 -7.89 3.45
CA LEU A 102 -2.79 -8.38 4.46
C LEU A 102 -3.37 -9.63 5.11
N ASP A 103 -2.51 -10.61 5.31
CA ASP A 103 -2.84 -11.93 5.84
C ASP A 103 -3.63 -12.83 4.87
N ARG A 104 -3.86 -12.37 3.65
CA ARG A 104 -4.47 -13.22 2.64
C ARG A 104 -3.47 -14.26 2.15
N VAL A 105 -3.93 -15.47 1.95
CA VAL A 105 -3.13 -16.54 1.38
C VAL A 105 -3.29 -16.51 -0.14
N VAL A 106 -2.17 -16.51 -0.85
CA VAL A 106 -2.14 -16.53 -2.31
C VAL A 106 -1.22 -17.65 -2.77
N THR A 107 -1.27 -17.97 -4.04
CA THR A 107 -0.48 -19.08 -4.61
C THR A 107 0.58 -18.52 -5.54
N LEU A 108 1.81 -18.99 -5.38
CA LEU A 108 2.90 -18.62 -6.30
C LEU A 108 2.70 -19.33 -7.64
N ARG A 109 2.79 -18.55 -8.72
CA ARG A 109 2.53 -19.11 -10.05
C ARG A 109 3.61 -20.06 -10.55
N ASP A 110 4.78 -20.02 -9.92
CA ASP A 110 5.87 -20.91 -10.28
C ASP A 110 5.68 -22.35 -9.76
N GLY A 111 4.59 -22.60 -9.07
CA GLY A 111 4.31 -23.94 -8.54
C GLY A 111 4.94 -24.22 -7.18
N SER A 112 5.63 -23.26 -6.59
CA SER A 112 6.35 -23.49 -5.34
C SER A 112 5.47 -23.41 -4.09
N GLY A 113 4.17 -23.18 -4.23
CA GLY A 113 3.26 -23.28 -3.11
C GLY A 113 2.51 -22.03 -2.79
N ARG A 114 1.97 -22.00 -1.58
CA ARG A 114 1.12 -20.90 -1.10
C ARG A 114 1.89 -20.05 -0.11
N VAL A 115 1.59 -18.78 -0.09
CA VAL A 115 2.22 -17.81 0.80
C VAL A 115 1.17 -16.87 1.36
N THR A 116 1.51 -16.24 2.49
CA THR A 116 0.64 -15.24 3.11
C THR A 116 1.22 -13.87 2.86
N ILE A 117 0.39 -12.93 2.45
CA ILE A 117 0.82 -11.55 2.21
C ILE A 117 1.01 -10.87 3.57
N ARG A 118 2.23 -10.34 3.80
CA ARG A 118 2.55 -9.66 5.05
C ARG A 118 2.66 -8.16 4.89
N ASP A 119 3.00 -7.68 3.69
CA ASP A 119 3.05 -6.26 3.40
C ASP A 119 2.93 -6.04 1.89
N VAL A 120 2.66 -4.81 1.51
CA VAL A 120 2.47 -4.42 0.12
C VAL A 120 3.26 -3.14 -0.09
N ALA A 121 4.02 -3.08 -1.18
CA ALA A 121 4.77 -1.89 -1.53
C ALA A 121 4.13 -1.18 -2.72
N ILE A 122 4.04 0.12 -2.65
CA ILE A 122 3.55 0.95 -3.74
C ILE A 122 4.66 1.89 -4.20
N GLU A 123 4.68 2.20 -5.49
CA GLU A 123 5.66 3.08 -6.11
C GLU A 123 4.99 3.92 -7.18
N PRO A 124 5.41 5.19 -7.35
CA PRO A 124 4.92 5.97 -8.48
C PRO A 124 5.65 5.55 -9.75
N ASP A 125 4.95 5.55 -10.87
CA ASP A 125 5.56 5.30 -12.17
C ASP A 125 5.94 6.62 -12.83
N ARG A 126 6.34 6.57 -14.09
CA ARG A 126 6.76 7.77 -14.83
C ARG A 126 5.66 8.82 -14.93
N ASN A 127 4.41 8.37 -14.94
CA ASN A 127 3.27 9.28 -15.06
C ASN A 127 2.76 9.70 -13.68
N LYS A 128 3.50 9.38 -12.64
CA LYS A 128 3.11 9.67 -11.26
C LYS A 128 1.87 8.91 -10.82
N ASP A 129 1.51 7.86 -11.53
CA ASP A 129 0.48 6.93 -11.06
C ASP A 129 1.12 5.95 -10.11
N TRP A 130 0.46 5.69 -9.01
CA TRP A 130 0.97 4.77 -8.00
C TRP A 130 0.51 3.36 -8.28
N LYS A 131 1.42 2.41 -8.16
CA LYS A 131 1.12 1.01 -8.43
C LYS A 131 1.67 0.13 -7.31
N VAL A 132 1.02 -1.00 -7.10
CA VAL A 132 1.56 -2.05 -6.23
C VAL A 132 2.63 -2.78 -7.04
N THR A 133 3.87 -2.67 -6.62
CA THR A 133 4.98 -3.23 -7.38
C THR A 133 5.61 -4.42 -6.71
N ARG A 134 5.39 -4.59 -5.41
CA ARG A 134 5.95 -5.73 -4.67
C ARG A 134 4.98 -6.18 -3.59
N LEU A 135 5.01 -7.47 -3.33
CA LEU A 135 4.32 -8.08 -2.19
C LEU A 135 5.39 -8.73 -1.32
N PHE A 136 5.35 -8.44 -0.04
CA PHE A 136 6.20 -9.13 0.91
C PHE A 136 5.38 -10.28 1.46
N VAL A 137 5.83 -11.51 1.22
CA VAL A 137 5.06 -12.70 1.52
C VAL A 137 5.86 -13.66 2.39
N GLN A 138 5.16 -14.55 3.06
CA GLN A 138 5.78 -15.50 3.95
C GLN A 138 5.22 -16.89 3.70
N ARG A 139 6.11 -17.88 3.58
CA ARG A 139 5.69 -19.28 3.47
C ARG A 139 5.15 -19.75 4.81
N ALA A 140 4.34 -20.79 4.78
CA ALA A 140 3.82 -21.35 6.01
C ALA A 140 4.98 -21.84 6.89
N SER A 141 4.75 -21.85 8.21
CA SER A 141 5.71 -22.39 9.14
C SER A 141 5.93 -23.86 8.86
N SER A 142 7.13 -24.35 9.11
CA SER A 142 7.48 -25.74 8.85
C SER A 142 8.21 -26.34 10.05
N GLY A 143 8.52 -27.64 9.96
CA GLY A 143 9.21 -28.36 11.02
C GLY A 143 8.23 -28.90 12.05
N PRO A 144 8.74 -29.68 13.02
CA PRO A 144 7.91 -30.28 14.05
C PRO A 144 7.12 -29.22 14.80
N LEU A 145 5.82 -29.41 14.92
CA LEU A 145 4.93 -28.52 15.64
C LEU A 145 4.91 -27.09 15.08
N GLY A 146 5.34 -26.90 13.82
CA GLY A 146 5.33 -25.59 13.22
C GLY A 146 6.27 -24.59 13.88
N LEU A 147 7.32 -25.07 14.52
CA LEU A 147 8.23 -24.20 15.26
C LEU A 147 9.17 -23.40 14.37
N ARG A 148 9.36 -23.82 13.14
CA ARG A 148 10.25 -23.11 12.24
C ARG A 148 9.46 -22.04 11.49
N ARG A 149 9.90 -20.79 11.64
CA ARG A 149 9.25 -19.69 10.93
C ARG A 149 9.42 -19.87 9.42
N GLY A 150 8.38 -19.60 8.68
CA GLY A 150 8.42 -19.69 7.24
C GLY A 150 9.31 -18.63 6.62
N GLU A 151 9.87 -19.00 5.46
CA GLU A 151 10.72 -18.11 4.69
C GLU A 151 9.93 -16.90 4.17
N THR A 152 10.57 -15.74 4.14
CA THR A 152 9.97 -14.54 3.59
C THR A 152 10.55 -14.26 2.21
N LEU A 153 9.71 -13.77 1.31
CA LEU A 153 10.07 -13.46 -0.06
C LEU A 153 9.47 -12.14 -0.46
N MET A 154 10.13 -11.47 -1.41
CA MET A 154 9.58 -10.29 -2.03
C MET A 154 9.27 -10.67 -3.46
N VAL A 155 8.01 -10.57 -3.86
CA VAL A 155 7.57 -10.98 -5.18
C VAL A 155 6.79 -9.86 -5.86
N ARG A 156 6.62 -9.97 -7.17
CA ARG A 156 5.78 -9.05 -7.92
C ARG A 156 4.33 -9.53 -7.89
N PRO A 157 3.36 -8.63 -8.02
CA PRO A 157 1.96 -9.06 -8.05
C PRO A 157 1.68 -10.11 -9.14
N GLU A 158 2.37 -10.03 -10.27
CA GLU A 158 2.16 -10.97 -11.37
C GLU A 158 2.64 -12.39 -11.05
N GLU A 159 3.45 -12.55 -10.02
CA GLU A 159 3.97 -13.86 -9.64
C GLU A 159 3.01 -14.66 -8.76
N VAL A 160 1.88 -14.08 -8.40
CA VAL A 160 0.90 -14.76 -7.55
C VAL A 160 -0.47 -14.77 -8.19
N SER A 161 -1.30 -15.72 -7.77
CA SER A 161 -2.72 -15.75 -8.13
C SER A 161 -3.52 -15.66 -6.84
N GLY A 162 -4.71 -15.11 -6.93
CA GLY A 162 -5.58 -15.00 -5.77
C GLY A 162 -5.65 -13.61 -5.16
N LEU A 163 -5.13 -12.58 -5.84
CA LEU A 163 -5.23 -11.22 -5.34
C LEU A 163 -6.64 -10.66 -5.48
N ALA A 164 -7.34 -11.04 -6.53
CA ALA A 164 -8.68 -10.51 -6.76
C ALA A 164 -9.76 -11.33 -6.06
#